data_6d7c81d04132b5b44cc218d3868221ae
#
_entry.id   6d7c81d04132b5b44cc218d3868221ae
#
_cell.length_a   1.000
_cell.length_b   1.000
_cell.length_c   1.000
_cell.angle_alpha   90.00
_cell.angle_beta   90.00
_cell.angle_gamma   90.00
#
_symmetry.space_group_name_H-M   'P 1'
#
loop_
_entity.id
_entity.type
_entity.pdbx_description
1 polymer ?
#
loop_
_entity_poly.entity_id
_entity_poly.type
_entity_poly.pdbx_seq_one_letter_code
_entity_poly.pdbx_strand_id
1 'polypeptide(L)'
;MPKPSSPPSAHDVARVAGVSKAAVSRAFTPGASIAEETQNKVFRAAKSLGYRPNLIARSLNKGKSGIVGVIFGGNPRNPFFLTALYALLARLSRAGKHILVFTVDSHANADVHAEDLLKYRVDALLLMATSLSAKLAEQCHDEGVPILFFNRRPPKIKGFSSVAENNSEGGRKIAEHLLSQGYKRLAVVAGSDGSSTARERESGFGAYLTSRGLPAPEREVGHFHREGAVQAARNLLSRKPRPDAIFCVNDYMALAAIEVARYEFGLEIGREIGIAGFDDIDEASWPSFELTTYSVSMESIIDGVAAFLLNTARQKNPLHTVIDGVLKPRRSTQRK
;
A
#
# COMPACT_ATOMS: atom_id res chain seq x y z
N MET A 1 -36.19 24.32 -26.33
CA MET A 1 -35.20 23.73 -27.24
C MET A 1 -35.03 22.25 -26.89
N PRO A 2 -35.14 21.30 -27.82
CA PRO A 2 -34.92 19.89 -27.52
C PRO A 2 -33.48 19.70 -27.05
N LYS A 3 -33.28 18.89 -25.97
CA LYS A 3 -31.96 18.50 -25.50
C LYS A 3 -31.25 17.75 -26.64
N PRO A 4 -29.99 18.08 -26.97
CA PRO A 4 -29.26 17.31 -27.97
C PRO A 4 -29.16 15.86 -27.55
N SER A 5 -29.37 14.95 -28.50
CA SER A 5 -29.40 13.50 -28.30
C SER A 5 -28.03 12.86 -27.92
N SER A 6 -26.98 13.64 -27.92
CA SER A 6 -25.62 13.23 -27.54
C SER A 6 -24.90 14.39 -26.83
N PRO A 7 -24.00 14.08 -25.89
CA PRO A 7 -23.19 15.11 -25.23
C PRO A 7 -22.33 15.87 -26.25
N PRO A 8 -22.14 17.21 -26.06
CA PRO A 8 -21.39 18.03 -26.98
C PRO A 8 -19.94 17.53 -27.12
N SER A 9 -19.41 17.57 -28.33
CA SER A 9 -18.08 17.11 -28.70
C SER A 9 -17.09 18.28 -28.88
N ALA A 10 -15.78 17.96 -28.93
CA ALA A 10 -14.76 18.99 -29.29
C ALA A 10 -14.95 19.58 -30.66
N HIS A 11 -15.64 18.89 -31.59
CA HIS A 11 -16.00 19.39 -32.91
C HIS A 11 -17.08 20.49 -32.81
N ASP A 12 -18.06 20.31 -31.93
CA ASP A 12 -19.11 21.34 -31.72
C ASP A 12 -18.54 22.61 -31.12
N VAL A 13 -17.59 22.46 -30.16
CA VAL A 13 -16.87 23.61 -29.59
C VAL A 13 -16.06 24.34 -30.67
N ALA A 14 -15.33 23.58 -31.52
CA ALA A 14 -14.55 24.14 -32.61
C ALA A 14 -15.43 24.96 -33.57
N ARG A 15 -16.60 24.42 -33.94
CA ARG A 15 -17.59 25.08 -34.80
C ARG A 15 -18.13 26.38 -34.20
N VAL A 16 -18.53 26.35 -32.90
CA VAL A 16 -19.09 27.51 -32.22
C VAL A 16 -18.02 28.59 -31.95
N ALA A 17 -16.81 28.19 -31.62
CA ALA A 17 -15.69 29.10 -31.38
C ALA A 17 -15.03 29.64 -32.67
N GLY A 18 -15.38 29.11 -33.84
CA GLY A 18 -14.75 29.49 -35.13
C GLY A 18 -13.26 29.12 -35.21
N VAL A 19 -12.86 27.98 -34.62
CA VAL A 19 -11.47 27.52 -34.55
C VAL A 19 -11.32 26.06 -34.97
N SER A 20 -10.08 25.61 -35.17
CA SER A 20 -9.83 24.18 -35.47
C SER A 20 -9.99 23.31 -34.23
N LYS A 21 -10.31 22.02 -34.42
CA LYS A 21 -10.32 20.99 -33.34
C LYS A 21 -8.98 20.94 -32.61
N ALA A 22 -7.86 21.16 -33.31
CA ALA A 22 -6.53 21.26 -32.72
C ALA A 22 -6.39 22.44 -31.74
N ALA A 23 -6.98 23.59 -32.08
CA ALA A 23 -7.00 24.75 -31.19
C ALA A 23 -7.84 24.48 -29.93
N VAL A 24 -9.00 23.82 -30.07
CA VAL A 24 -9.79 23.38 -28.91
C VAL A 24 -8.97 22.46 -28.01
N SER A 25 -8.29 21.47 -28.57
CA SER A 25 -7.42 20.57 -27.78
C SER A 25 -6.30 21.31 -27.05
N ARG A 26 -5.65 22.28 -27.71
CA ARG A 26 -4.60 23.11 -27.09
C ARG A 26 -5.14 24.02 -25.99
N ALA A 27 -6.32 24.61 -26.18
CA ALA A 27 -6.94 25.49 -25.19
C ALA A 27 -7.16 24.78 -23.83
N PHE A 28 -7.47 23.49 -23.86
CA PHE A 28 -7.65 22.66 -22.64
C PHE A 28 -6.37 21.97 -22.20
N THR A 29 -5.22 22.17 -22.86
CA THR A 29 -3.96 21.54 -22.49
C THR A 29 -3.10 22.51 -21.68
N PRO A 30 -2.80 22.24 -20.38
CA PRO A 30 -1.90 23.08 -19.60
C PRO A 30 -0.54 23.25 -20.28
N GLY A 31 -0.05 24.49 -20.36
CA GLY A 31 1.26 24.80 -20.94
C GLY A 31 1.33 24.74 -22.48
N ALA A 32 0.23 24.44 -23.17
CA ALA A 32 0.23 24.48 -24.63
C ALA A 32 0.24 25.94 -25.14
N SER A 33 1.03 26.21 -26.18
CA SER A 33 1.06 27.51 -26.83
C SER A 33 -0.25 27.77 -27.61
N ILE A 34 -1.00 28.77 -27.17
CA ILE A 34 -2.24 29.25 -27.78
C ILE A 34 -2.41 30.72 -27.44
N ALA A 35 -2.88 31.51 -28.41
CA ALA A 35 -3.19 32.92 -28.16
C ALA A 35 -4.34 33.05 -27.16
N GLU A 36 -4.21 33.95 -26.19
CA GLU A 36 -5.19 34.18 -25.13
C GLU A 36 -6.60 34.43 -25.65
N GLU A 37 -6.71 35.23 -26.71
CA GLU A 37 -7.99 35.51 -27.37
C GLU A 37 -8.65 34.22 -27.89
N THR A 38 -7.87 33.34 -28.52
CA THR A 38 -8.36 32.05 -29.03
C THR A 38 -8.79 31.13 -27.89
N GLN A 39 -8.01 31.10 -26.81
CA GLN A 39 -8.33 30.33 -25.62
C GLN A 39 -9.65 30.77 -24.98
N ASN A 40 -9.84 32.09 -24.86
CA ASN A 40 -11.05 32.69 -24.33
C ASN A 40 -12.30 32.43 -25.22
N LYS A 41 -12.15 32.42 -26.55
CA LYS A 41 -13.21 32.00 -27.47
C LYS A 41 -13.64 30.56 -27.25
N VAL A 42 -12.66 29.66 -27.13
CA VAL A 42 -12.90 28.24 -26.88
C VAL A 42 -13.59 28.00 -25.53
N PHE A 43 -13.15 28.65 -24.46
CA PHE A 43 -13.76 28.49 -23.14
C PHE A 43 -15.19 29.02 -23.08
N ARG A 44 -15.48 30.13 -23.73
CA ARG A 44 -16.86 30.66 -23.87
C ARG A 44 -17.76 29.68 -24.62
N ALA A 45 -17.31 29.16 -25.76
CA ALA A 45 -18.06 28.19 -26.55
C ALA A 45 -18.28 26.87 -25.78
N ALA A 46 -17.25 26.38 -25.09
CA ALA A 46 -17.36 25.17 -24.24
C ALA A 46 -18.38 25.37 -23.14
N LYS A 47 -18.34 26.50 -22.44
CA LYS A 47 -19.31 26.84 -21.38
C LYS A 47 -20.74 26.92 -21.89
N SER A 48 -20.95 27.56 -23.03
CA SER A 48 -22.30 27.73 -23.64
C SER A 48 -22.91 26.39 -24.07
N LEU A 49 -22.07 25.44 -24.52
CA LEU A 49 -22.47 24.09 -24.92
C LEU A 49 -22.57 23.09 -23.76
N GLY A 50 -22.07 23.44 -22.57
CA GLY A 50 -21.87 22.46 -21.47
C GLY A 50 -20.81 21.41 -21.78
N TYR A 51 -19.87 21.71 -22.69
CA TYR A 51 -18.80 20.81 -23.08
C TYR A 51 -17.78 20.66 -21.95
N ARG A 52 -17.44 19.42 -21.64
CA ARG A 52 -16.31 19.05 -20.79
C ARG A 52 -15.34 18.19 -21.58
N PRO A 53 -14.03 18.50 -21.57
CA PRO A 53 -13.04 17.65 -22.23
C PRO A 53 -13.12 16.21 -21.72
N ASN A 54 -13.24 15.26 -22.64
CA ASN A 54 -13.17 13.85 -22.29
C ASN A 54 -11.70 13.47 -22.10
N LEU A 55 -11.33 13.16 -20.85
CA LEU A 55 -9.97 12.77 -20.49
C LEU A 55 -9.54 11.49 -21.21
N ILE A 56 -10.45 10.56 -21.43
CA ILE A 56 -10.18 9.31 -22.17
C ILE A 56 -9.86 9.59 -23.63
N ALA A 57 -10.66 10.45 -24.30
CA ALA A 57 -10.38 10.84 -25.68
C ALA A 57 -9.06 11.64 -25.82
N ARG A 58 -8.68 12.37 -24.78
CA ARG A 58 -7.41 13.12 -24.74
C ARG A 58 -6.20 12.19 -24.54
N SER A 59 -6.33 11.11 -23.80
CA SER A 59 -5.28 10.11 -23.58
C SER A 59 -4.91 9.37 -24.87
N LEU A 60 -5.87 9.15 -25.75
CA LEU A 60 -5.65 8.53 -27.07
C LEU A 60 -4.64 9.32 -27.93
N ASN A 61 -4.61 10.65 -27.81
CA ASN A 61 -3.71 11.51 -28.59
C ASN A 61 -2.31 11.67 -27.94
N LYS A 62 -2.16 11.39 -26.65
CA LYS A 62 -0.89 11.59 -25.89
C LYS A 62 -0.19 10.28 -25.53
N GLY A 63 -0.78 9.12 -25.78
CA GLY A 63 -0.26 7.81 -25.40
C GLY A 63 -0.22 7.58 -23.87
N LYS A 64 -0.79 8.53 -23.07
CA LYS A 64 -0.88 8.43 -21.61
C LYS A 64 -2.25 8.89 -21.13
N SER A 65 -2.86 8.07 -20.26
CA SER A 65 -4.19 8.35 -19.70
C SER A 65 -4.16 9.33 -18.53
N GLY A 66 -3.05 9.42 -17.82
CA GLY A 66 -2.97 10.07 -16.54
C GLY A 66 -3.61 9.27 -15.40
N ILE A 67 -3.97 8.01 -15.65
CA ILE A 67 -4.62 7.14 -14.67
C ILE A 67 -3.59 6.13 -14.13
N VAL A 68 -3.55 5.97 -12.83
CA VAL A 68 -2.84 4.89 -12.14
C VAL A 68 -3.86 3.89 -11.64
N GLY A 69 -3.72 2.63 -12.05
CA GLY A 69 -4.52 1.53 -11.53
C GLY A 69 -3.97 1.06 -10.19
N VAL A 70 -4.83 0.92 -9.19
CA VAL A 70 -4.47 0.35 -7.89
C VAL A 70 -5.31 -0.89 -7.64
N ILE A 71 -4.66 -2.01 -7.35
CA ILE A 71 -5.33 -3.22 -6.88
C ILE A 71 -4.97 -3.44 -5.42
N PHE A 72 -5.98 -3.42 -4.58
CA PHE A 72 -5.84 -3.58 -3.14
C PHE A 72 -6.46 -4.89 -2.67
N GLY A 73 -5.61 -5.80 -2.14
CA GLY A 73 -6.02 -7.11 -1.63
C GLY A 73 -5.83 -7.30 -0.12
N GLY A 74 -5.55 -6.23 0.61
CA GLY A 74 -5.35 -6.27 2.04
C GLY A 74 -6.64 -6.20 2.85
N ASN A 75 -6.50 -6.36 4.17
CA ASN A 75 -7.62 -6.12 5.07
C ASN A 75 -7.97 -4.62 5.09
N PRO A 76 -9.19 -4.22 4.64
CA PRO A 76 -9.59 -2.81 4.59
C PRO A 76 -9.73 -2.18 5.97
N ARG A 77 -9.75 -2.99 7.05
CA ARG A 77 -9.80 -2.50 8.43
C ARG A 77 -8.41 -2.22 9.01
N ASN A 78 -7.32 -2.59 8.31
CA ASN A 78 -5.98 -2.25 8.74
C ASN A 78 -5.66 -0.78 8.37
N PRO A 79 -5.48 0.13 9.35
CA PRO A 79 -5.28 1.56 9.11
C PRO A 79 -4.06 1.88 8.26
N PHE A 80 -2.99 1.08 8.34
CA PHE A 80 -1.75 1.28 7.58
C PHE A 80 -2.01 1.45 6.07
N PHE A 81 -2.80 0.56 5.47
CA PHE A 81 -3.06 0.62 4.03
C PHE A 81 -3.96 1.78 3.63
N LEU A 82 -4.94 2.13 4.49
CA LEU A 82 -5.80 3.29 4.23
C LEU A 82 -5.01 4.59 4.31
N THR A 83 -4.15 4.74 5.32
CA THR A 83 -3.26 5.89 5.46
C THR A 83 -2.34 6.02 4.24
N ALA A 84 -1.74 4.90 3.79
CA ALA A 84 -0.91 4.88 2.59
C ALA A 84 -1.69 5.29 1.33
N LEU A 85 -2.91 4.77 1.16
CA LEU A 85 -3.75 5.10 0.01
C LEU A 85 -4.15 6.58 0.00
N TYR A 86 -4.55 7.15 1.14
CA TYR A 86 -4.88 8.58 1.25
C TYR A 86 -3.68 9.47 0.94
N ALA A 87 -2.50 9.15 1.49
CA ALA A 87 -1.28 9.91 1.23
C ALA A 87 -0.89 9.85 -0.26
N LEU A 88 -1.02 8.67 -0.89
CA LEU A 88 -0.77 8.49 -2.31
C LEU A 88 -1.76 9.27 -3.18
N LEU A 89 -3.06 9.20 -2.87
CA LEU A 89 -4.10 9.99 -3.55
C LEU A 89 -3.77 11.46 -3.54
N ALA A 90 -3.43 12.02 -2.38
CA ALA A 90 -3.05 13.43 -2.26
C ALA A 90 -1.81 13.77 -3.11
N ARG A 91 -0.80 12.91 -3.11
CA ARG A 91 0.45 13.12 -3.85
C ARG A 91 0.25 13.07 -5.37
N LEU A 92 -0.48 12.07 -5.86
CA LEU A 92 -0.74 11.90 -7.29
C LEU A 92 -1.73 12.94 -7.85
N SER A 93 -2.75 13.32 -7.08
CA SER A 93 -3.69 14.37 -7.46
C SER A 93 -3.00 15.71 -7.67
N ARG A 94 -2.04 16.09 -6.80
CA ARG A 94 -1.22 17.30 -6.98
C ARG A 94 -0.39 17.27 -8.27
N ALA A 95 -0.03 16.07 -8.73
CA ALA A 95 0.68 15.87 -10.00
C ALA A 95 -0.26 15.71 -11.21
N GLY A 96 -1.56 15.95 -11.04
CA GLY A 96 -2.57 15.84 -12.10
C GLY A 96 -2.86 14.41 -12.55
N LYS A 97 -2.56 13.41 -11.70
CA LYS A 97 -2.89 12.01 -11.95
C LYS A 97 -4.19 11.62 -11.27
N HIS A 98 -4.88 10.67 -11.87
CA HIS A 98 -6.09 10.06 -11.32
C HIS A 98 -5.77 8.64 -10.84
N ILE A 99 -6.48 8.17 -9.81
CA ILE A 99 -6.35 6.80 -9.32
C ILE A 99 -7.66 6.08 -9.57
N LEU A 100 -7.57 4.87 -10.12
CA LEU A 100 -8.67 3.93 -10.25
C LEU A 100 -8.37 2.74 -9.34
N VAL A 101 -9.19 2.54 -8.28
CA VAL A 101 -8.97 1.51 -7.28
C VAL A 101 -9.92 0.35 -7.50
N PHE A 102 -9.37 -0.86 -7.55
CA PHE A 102 -10.10 -2.12 -7.47
C PHE A 102 -9.70 -2.85 -6.20
N THR A 103 -10.65 -3.48 -5.54
CA THR A 103 -10.40 -4.29 -4.35
C THR A 103 -10.60 -5.75 -4.67
N VAL A 104 -9.72 -6.60 -4.12
CA VAL A 104 -9.84 -8.05 -4.19
C VAL A 104 -9.92 -8.62 -2.79
N ASP A 105 -10.65 -9.69 -2.61
CA ASP A 105 -10.62 -10.45 -1.37
C ASP A 105 -9.22 -11.04 -1.15
N SER A 106 -8.81 -11.16 0.10
CA SER A 106 -7.45 -11.51 0.51
C SER A 106 -6.91 -12.83 -0.08
N HIS A 107 -7.77 -13.66 -0.62
CA HIS A 107 -7.45 -14.96 -1.25
C HIS A 107 -7.74 -15.01 -2.75
N ALA A 108 -8.33 -13.95 -3.32
CA ALA A 108 -8.66 -13.92 -4.75
C ALA A 108 -7.45 -13.46 -5.59
N ASN A 109 -7.37 -13.96 -6.81
CA ASN A 109 -6.38 -13.54 -7.79
C ASN A 109 -6.71 -12.12 -8.29
N ALA A 110 -5.73 -11.23 -8.28
CA ALA A 110 -5.87 -9.87 -8.78
C ALA A 110 -5.97 -9.78 -10.32
N ASP A 111 -5.81 -10.88 -11.04
CA ASP A 111 -5.70 -10.90 -12.49
C ASP A 111 -6.91 -10.30 -13.21
N VAL A 112 -8.14 -10.66 -12.80
CA VAL A 112 -9.37 -10.14 -13.42
C VAL A 112 -9.42 -8.61 -13.33
N HIS A 113 -9.04 -8.05 -12.18
CA HIS A 113 -9.03 -6.59 -11.99
C HIS A 113 -7.89 -5.90 -12.74
N ALA A 114 -6.75 -6.58 -12.90
CA ALA A 114 -5.66 -6.06 -13.72
C ALA A 114 -6.05 -6.03 -15.21
N GLU A 115 -6.68 -7.09 -15.73
CA GLU A 115 -7.23 -7.09 -17.10
C GLU A 115 -8.26 -5.97 -17.31
N ASP A 116 -9.13 -5.71 -16.33
CA ASP A 116 -10.07 -4.61 -16.42
C ASP A 116 -9.35 -3.24 -16.39
N LEU A 117 -8.34 -3.06 -15.55
CA LEU A 117 -7.55 -1.84 -15.51
C LEU A 117 -6.80 -1.58 -16.82
N LEU A 118 -6.31 -2.62 -17.50
CA LEU A 118 -5.70 -2.48 -18.82
C LEU A 118 -6.68 -1.91 -19.88
N LYS A 119 -7.96 -2.27 -19.81
CA LYS A 119 -9.01 -1.69 -20.69
C LYS A 119 -9.16 -0.18 -20.50
N TYR A 120 -8.88 0.36 -19.28
CA TYR A 120 -8.85 1.79 -19.02
C TYR A 120 -7.53 2.46 -19.44
N ARG A 121 -6.59 1.70 -20.05
CA ARG A 121 -5.28 2.20 -20.49
C ARG A 121 -4.52 2.93 -19.37
N VAL A 122 -4.45 2.32 -18.21
CA VAL A 122 -3.71 2.89 -17.08
C VAL A 122 -2.23 3.09 -17.42
N ASP A 123 -1.62 4.14 -16.90
CA ASP A 123 -0.20 4.45 -17.11
C ASP A 123 0.73 3.55 -16.30
N ALA A 124 0.23 2.95 -15.22
CA ALA A 124 0.93 2.01 -14.35
C ALA A 124 -0.06 1.25 -13.47
N LEU A 125 0.35 0.09 -12.95
CA LEU A 125 -0.35 -0.69 -11.92
C LEU A 125 0.41 -0.65 -10.60
N LEU A 126 -0.30 -0.34 -9.52
CA LEU A 126 0.17 -0.46 -8.15
C LEU A 126 -0.56 -1.62 -7.46
N LEU A 127 0.20 -2.57 -6.94
CA LEU A 127 -0.32 -3.72 -6.21
C LEU A 127 -0.06 -3.55 -4.72
N MET A 128 -1.13 -3.45 -3.93
CA MET A 128 -1.09 -3.29 -2.48
C MET A 128 -1.65 -4.56 -1.82
N ALA A 129 -0.84 -5.23 -1.02
CA ALA A 129 -1.21 -6.45 -0.28
C ALA A 129 -1.79 -7.59 -1.16
N THR A 130 -1.49 -7.62 -2.46
CA THR A 130 -1.93 -8.64 -3.41
C THR A 130 -0.81 -9.05 -4.35
N SER A 131 -1.08 -9.99 -5.26
CA SER A 131 -0.14 -10.48 -6.28
C SER A 131 -0.86 -10.69 -7.60
N LEU A 132 -0.10 -10.80 -8.67
CA LEU A 132 -0.56 -11.19 -10.00
C LEU A 132 0.01 -12.54 -10.38
N SER A 133 -0.64 -13.23 -11.33
CA SER A 133 -0.04 -14.37 -12.00
C SER A 133 1.13 -13.94 -12.88
N ALA A 134 2.05 -14.88 -13.14
CA ALA A 134 3.17 -14.63 -14.05
C ALA A 134 2.70 -14.22 -15.45
N LYS A 135 1.67 -14.89 -15.95
CA LYS A 135 1.10 -14.63 -17.28
C LYS A 135 0.62 -13.19 -17.45
N LEU A 136 -0.15 -12.71 -16.47
CA LEU A 136 -0.69 -11.35 -16.59
C LEU A 136 0.39 -10.28 -16.36
N ALA A 137 1.37 -10.61 -15.56
CA ALA A 137 2.50 -9.74 -15.36
C ALA A 137 3.34 -9.59 -16.63
N GLU A 138 3.58 -10.67 -17.38
CA GLU A 138 4.21 -10.63 -18.71
C GLU A 138 3.38 -9.81 -19.70
N GLN A 139 2.07 -10.01 -19.74
CA GLN A 139 1.18 -9.21 -20.58
C GLN A 139 1.29 -7.72 -20.27
N CYS A 140 1.27 -7.30 -19.01
CA CYS A 140 1.47 -5.90 -18.63
C CYS A 140 2.81 -5.35 -19.12
N HIS A 141 3.87 -6.18 -19.04
CA HIS A 141 5.20 -5.83 -19.54
C HIS A 141 5.19 -5.59 -21.06
N ASP A 142 4.59 -6.50 -21.83
CA ASP A 142 4.50 -6.43 -23.28
C ASP A 142 3.65 -5.25 -23.76
N GLU A 143 2.61 -4.89 -22.99
CA GLU A 143 1.79 -3.70 -23.24
C GLU A 143 2.45 -2.40 -22.76
N GLY A 144 3.64 -2.47 -22.15
CA GLY A 144 4.38 -1.31 -21.64
C GLY A 144 3.73 -0.67 -20.40
N VAL A 145 2.96 -1.44 -19.63
CA VAL A 145 2.34 -1.00 -18.38
C VAL A 145 3.21 -1.44 -17.20
N PRO A 146 4.00 -0.54 -16.59
CA PRO A 146 4.86 -0.88 -15.47
C PRO A 146 4.07 -1.25 -14.22
N ILE A 147 4.56 -2.25 -13.49
CA ILE A 147 3.97 -2.74 -12.26
C ILE A 147 4.87 -2.39 -11.07
N LEU A 148 4.26 -1.86 -10.02
CA LEU A 148 4.89 -1.57 -8.73
C LEU A 148 4.21 -2.37 -7.62
N PHE A 149 4.99 -3.10 -6.85
CA PHE A 149 4.53 -3.73 -5.61
C PHE A 149 4.76 -2.78 -4.42
N PHE A 150 3.70 -2.53 -3.66
CA PHE A 150 3.76 -1.78 -2.42
C PHE A 150 3.96 -2.73 -1.24
N ASN A 151 5.03 -2.48 -0.48
CA ASN A 151 5.41 -3.23 0.71
C ASN A 151 5.44 -4.76 0.52
N ARG A 152 5.80 -5.21 -0.69
CA ARG A 152 6.00 -6.62 -1.04
C ARG A 152 7.18 -6.79 -1.97
N ARG A 153 7.85 -7.94 -1.89
CA ARG A 153 8.81 -8.33 -2.91
C ARG A 153 8.09 -9.05 -4.04
N PRO A 154 8.34 -8.65 -5.28
CA PRO A 154 7.73 -9.31 -6.42
C PRO A 154 8.14 -10.79 -6.46
N PRO A 155 7.27 -11.67 -7.01
CA PRO A 155 7.69 -13.03 -7.34
C PRO A 155 8.92 -12.98 -8.24
N LYS A 156 9.68 -14.08 -8.34
CA LYS A 156 10.92 -14.19 -9.16
C LYS A 156 10.65 -14.08 -10.67
N ILE A 157 9.90 -13.07 -11.08
CA ILE A 157 9.55 -12.79 -12.47
C ILE A 157 10.26 -11.49 -12.85
N LYS A 158 10.76 -11.41 -14.08
CA LYS A 158 11.46 -10.23 -14.56
C LYS A 158 10.49 -9.07 -14.81
N GLY A 159 10.92 -7.84 -14.60
CA GLY A 159 10.19 -6.65 -15.05
C GLY A 159 9.38 -5.89 -14.00
N PHE A 160 9.36 -6.34 -12.73
CA PHE A 160 8.61 -5.65 -11.67
C PHE A 160 9.46 -4.78 -10.79
N SER A 161 8.85 -3.70 -10.31
CA SER A 161 9.44 -2.84 -9.30
C SER A 161 8.79 -3.03 -7.94
N SER A 162 9.47 -2.65 -6.88
CA SER A 162 8.93 -2.66 -5.53
C SER A 162 9.44 -1.51 -4.69
N VAL A 163 8.58 -0.99 -3.82
CA VAL A 163 8.94 -0.14 -2.69
C VAL A 163 8.48 -0.86 -1.44
N ALA A 164 9.40 -1.23 -0.57
CA ALA A 164 9.11 -2.04 0.60
C ALA A 164 9.91 -1.57 1.82
N GLU A 165 9.39 -1.84 2.98
CA GLU A 165 10.09 -1.69 4.26
C GLU A 165 11.19 -2.75 4.38
N ASN A 166 12.23 -2.45 5.17
CA ASN A 166 13.23 -3.45 5.55
C ASN A 166 12.66 -4.38 6.62
N ASN A 167 11.78 -5.28 6.15
CA ASN A 167 11.01 -6.19 7.01
C ASN A 167 11.90 -7.10 7.86
N SER A 168 12.98 -7.64 7.27
CA SER A 168 13.89 -8.54 8.00
C SER A 168 14.65 -7.80 9.09
N GLU A 169 15.13 -6.58 8.80
CA GLU A 169 15.81 -5.75 9.80
C GLU A 169 14.85 -5.32 10.92
N GLY A 170 13.60 -4.99 10.58
CA GLY A 170 12.58 -4.67 11.57
C GLY A 170 12.28 -5.84 12.51
N GLY A 171 12.11 -7.06 11.97
CA GLY A 171 11.95 -8.26 12.77
C GLY A 171 13.15 -8.52 13.68
N ARG A 172 14.37 -8.36 13.15
CA ARG A 172 15.64 -8.47 13.92
C ARG A 172 15.66 -7.47 15.09
N LYS A 173 15.36 -6.19 14.84
CA LYS A 173 15.37 -5.14 15.87
C LYS A 173 14.33 -5.38 16.98
N ILE A 174 13.17 -5.92 16.62
CA ILE A 174 12.15 -6.30 17.61
C ILE A 174 12.66 -7.45 18.50
N ALA A 175 13.27 -8.49 17.91
CA ALA A 175 13.84 -9.59 18.68
C ALA A 175 14.95 -9.11 19.64
N GLU A 176 15.86 -8.27 19.14
CA GLU A 176 16.92 -7.66 19.92
C GLU A 176 16.37 -6.86 21.11
N HIS A 177 15.35 -6.04 20.86
CA HIS A 177 14.69 -5.25 21.90
C HIS A 177 14.04 -6.12 22.97
N LEU A 178 13.25 -7.12 22.58
CA LEU A 178 12.58 -8.00 23.56
C LEU A 178 13.59 -8.73 24.44
N LEU A 179 14.69 -9.24 23.88
CA LEU A 179 15.75 -9.85 24.66
C LEU A 179 16.44 -8.85 25.60
N SER A 180 16.67 -7.62 25.14
CA SER A 180 17.27 -6.55 25.99
C SER A 180 16.39 -6.15 27.17
N GLN A 181 15.06 -6.31 27.02
CA GLN A 181 14.10 -6.10 28.12
C GLN A 181 14.00 -7.31 29.06
N GLY A 182 14.73 -8.39 28.81
CA GLY A 182 14.81 -9.57 29.65
C GLY A 182 13.72 -10.62 29.40
N TYR A 183 12.98 -10.54 28.31
CA TYR A 183 12.06 -11.61 27.90
C TYR A 183 12.85 -12.82 27.40
N LYS A 184 12.35 -14.02 27.64
CA LYS A 184 13.08 -15.28 27.39
C LYS A 184 12.30 -16.30 26.56
N ARG A 185 10.98 -16.31 26.67
CA ARG A 185 10.10 -17.24 25.96
C ARG A 185 9.29 -16.46 24.93
N LEU A 186 9.85 -16.36 23.73
CA LEU A 186 9.31 -15.51 22.68
C LEU A 186 8.39 -16.30 21.76
N ALA A 187 7.31 -15.66 21.35
CA ALA A 187 6.36 -16.19 20.38
C ALA A 187 6.08 -15.18 19.25
N VAL A 188 5.51 -15.68 18.16
CA VAL A 188 5.12 -14.88 16.99
C VAL A 188 3.66 -15.15 16.65
N VAL A 189 2.91 -14.07 16.46
CA VAL A 189 1.63 -14.09 15.72
C VAL A 189 1.93 -13.70 14.28
N ALA A 190 1.93 -14.69 13.43
CA ALA A 190 2.32 -14.62 12.03
C ALA A 190 1.20 -14.05 11.14
N GLY A 191 1.57 -13.56 9.97
CA GLY A 191 0.64 -13.23 8.90
C GLY A 191 0.24 -14.46 8.06
N SER A 192 -0.39 -14.23 6.91
CA SER A 192 -0.70 -15.29 5.96
C SER A 192 0.55 -15.84 5.28
N ASP A 193 0.66 -17.15 5.11
CA ASP A 193 1.86 -17.84 4.59
C ASP A 193 2.26 -17.37 3.17
N GLY A 194 1.30 -16.92 2.34
CA GLY A 194 1.55 -16.33 1.02
C GLY A 194 2.19 -14.94 1.05
N SER A 195 2.31 -14.29 2.23
CA SER A 195 2.84 -12.94 2.34
C SER A 195 4.38 -12.94 2.47
N SER A 196 5.08 -12.31 1.51
CA SER A 196 6.52 -12.07 1.63
C SER A 196 6.86 -11.19 2.83
N THR A 197 6.03 -10.18 3.11
CA THR A 197 6.18 -9.27 4.25
C THR A 197 6.16 -10.01 5.58
N ALA A 198 5.17 -10.91 5.80
CA ALA A 198 5.10 -11.72 7.01
C ALA A 198 6.36 -12.59 7.15
N ARG A 199 6.71 -13.34 6.09
CA ARG A 199 7.88 -14.23 6.11
C ARG A 199 9.18 -13.49 6.40
N GLU A 200 9.37 -12.31 5.83
CA GLU A 200 10.58 -11.50 6.04
C GLU A 200 10.67 -10.99 7.49
N ARG A 201 9.55 -10.52 8.06
CA ARG A 201 9.47 -10.08 9.47
C ARG A 201 9.74 -11.23 10.42
N GLU A 202 9.10 -12.38 10.22
CA GLU A 202 9.32 -13.60 11.00
C GLU A 202 10.75 -14.13 10.85
N SER A 203 11.27 -14.16 9.62
CA SER A 203 12.64 -14.66 9.35
C SER A 203 13.69 -13.79 10.03
N GLY A 204 13.57 -12.45 9.97
CA GLY A 204 14.48 -11.56 10.67
C GLY A 204 14.45 -11.73 12.18
N PHE A 205 13.24 -11.92 12.76
CA PHE A 205 13.05 -12.18 14.17
C PHE A 205 13.67 -13.52 14.58
N GLY A 206 13.32 -14.60 13.89
CA GLY A 206 13.80 -15.96 14.21
C GLY A 206 15.31 -16.13 13.97
N ALA A 207 15.86 -15.56 12.90
CA ALA A 207 17.30 -15.60 12.62
C ALA A 207 18.12 -14.93 13.73
N TYR A 208 17.62 -13.80 14.28
CA TYR A 208 18.30 -13.16 15.40
C TYR A 208 18.30 -14.05 16.65
N LEU A 209 17.18 -14.71 16.99
CA LEU A 209 17.10 -15.65 18.11
C LEU A 209 18.08 -16.82 17.93
N THR A 210 18.10 -17.42 16.75
CA THR A 210 19.04 -18.50 16.41
C THR A 210 20.49 -18.07 16.57
N SER A 211 20.83 -16.84 16.13
CA SER A 211 22.19 -16.28 16.29
C SER A 211 22.61 -16.09 17.75
N ARG A 212 21.64 -16.05 18.66
CA ARG A 212 21.84 -15.98 20.13
C ARG A 212 21.78 -17.33 20.83
N GLY A 213 21.67 -18.43 20.06
CA GLY A 213 21.56 -19.78 20.61
C GLY A 213 20.20 -20.08 21.26
N LEU A 214 19.17 -19.29 20.95
CA LEU A 214 17.82 -19.46 21.46
C LEU A 214 16.99 -20.36 20.53
N PRO A 215 15.99 -21.08 21.08
CA PRO A 215 15.08 -21.86 20.25
C PRO A 215 14.25 -20.96 19.30
N ALA A 216 13.73 -21.56 18.23
CA ALA A 216 12.76 -20.92 17.38
C ALA A 216 11.55 -20.43 18.20
N PRO A 217 10.98 -19.26 17.90
CA PRO A 217 9.81 -18.76 18.62
C PRO A 217 8.60 -19.67 18.40
N GLU A 218 7.76 -19.80 19.40
CA GLU A 218 6.45 -20.41 19.22
C GLU A 218 5.62 -19.62 18.23
N ARG A 219 4.86 -20.29 17.36
CA ARG A 219 4.19 -19.65 16.24
C ARG A 219 2.71 -20.00 16.19
N GLU A 220 1.88 -18.96 15.96
CA GLU A 220 0.47 -19.07 15.59
C GLU A 220 0.19 -18.11 14.43
N VAL A 221 -0.85 -18.36 13.64
CA VAL A 221 -1.16 -17.57 12.45
C VAL A 221 -2.39 -16.69 12.71
N GLY A 222 -2.22 -15.38 12.59
CA GLY A 222 -3.28 -14.37 12.75
C GLY A 222 -3.87 -13.86 11.44
N HIS A 223 -3.30 -14.24 10.27
CA HIS A 223 -3.79 -13.93 8.93
C HIS A 223 -3.99 -12.44 8.61
N PHE A 224 -3.34 -11.54 9.35
CA PHE A 224 -3.50 -10.07 9.24
C PHE A 224 -4.91 -9.57 9.58
N HIS A 225 -5.74 -10.32 10.29
CA HIS A 225 -7.04 -9.86 10.73
C HIS A 225 -7.27 -10.10 12.23
N ARG A 226 -8.20 -9.35 12.80
CA ARG A 226 -8.42 -9.28 14.24
C ARG A 226 -8.83 -10.64 14.82
N GLU A 227 -9.77 -11.32 14.17
CA GLU A 227 -10.31 -12.60 14.62
C GLU A 227 -9.22 -13.69 14.71
N GLY A 228 -8.38 -13.76 13.68
CA GLY A 228 -7.23 -14.67 13.66
C GLY A 228 -6.20 -14.33 14.73
N ALA A 229 -5.91 -13.04 14.93
CA ALA A 229 -4.98 -12.60 15.97
C ALA A 229 -5.49 -12.89 17.38
N VAL A 230 -6.80 -12.72 17.63
CA VAL A 230 -7.46 -13.10 18.90
C VAL A 230 -7.28 -14.58 19.16
N GLN A 231 -7.56 -15.42 18.18
CA GLN A 231 -7.41 -16.88 18.35
C GLN A 231 -5.95 -17.30 18.54
N ALA A 232 -5.03 -16.72 17.76
CA ALA A 232 -3.60 -16.96 17.89
C ALA A 232 -3.07 -16.55 19.28
N ALA A 233 -3.48 -15.40 19.78
CA ALA A 233 -3.11 -14.93 21.11
C ALA A 233 -3.65 -15.87 22.22
N ARG A 234 -4.91 -16.31 22.14
CA ARG A 234 -5.48 -17.30 23.08
C ARG A 234 -4.69 -18.59 23.08
N ASN A 235 -4.37 -19.11 21.91
CA ASN A 235 -3.59 -20.35 21.78
C ASN A 235 -2.21 -20.20 22.43
N LEU A 236 -1.48 -19.13 22.16
CA LEU A 236 -0.15 -18.88 22.73
C LEU A 236 -0.22 -18.68 24.26
N LEU A 237 -1.16 -17.88 24.73
CA LEU A 237 -1.27 -17.53 26.16
C LEU A 237 -1.77 -18.68 27.03
N SER A 238 -2.43 -19.69 26.44
CA SER A 238 -2.87 -20.91 27.12
C SER A 238 -1.76 -21.99 27.30
N ARG A 239 -0.61 -21.82 26.61
CA ARG A 239 0.49 -22.79 26.68
C ARG A 239 1.16 -22.85 28.06
N LYS A 240 1.78 -23.97 28.36
CA LYS A 240 2.54 -24.18 29.58
C LYS A 240 3.94 -24.79 29.26
N PRO A 241 5.04 -24.06 29.45
CA PRO A 241 5.09 -22.67 29.96
C PRO A 241 4.56 -21.66 28.95
N ARG A 242 3.90 -20.62 29.45
CA ARG A 242 3.42 -19.50 28.62
C ARG A 242 4.59 -18.69 28.05
N PRO A 243 4.52 -18.18 26.80
CA PRO A 243 5.46 -17.18 26.34
C PRO A 243 5.39 -15.92 27.20
N ASP A 244 6.51 -15.25 27.39
CA ASP A 244 6.59 -13.99 28.15
C ASP A 244 6.70 -12.77 27.24
N ALA A 245 6.87 -12.97 25.91
CA ALA A 245 6.65 -11.91 24.92
C ALA A 245 6.12 -12.48 23.60
N ILE A 246 5.32 -11.68 22.93
CA ILE A 246 4.72 -11.98 21.62
C ILE A 246 5.09 -10.86 20.65
N PHE A 247 5.69 -11.21 19.51
CA PHE A 247 5.80 -10.37 18.34
C PHE A 247 4.64 -10.64 17.39
N CYS A 248 3.78 -9.67 17.17
CA CYS A 248 2.79 -9.73 16.11
C CYS A 248 3.36 -9.05 14.86
N VAL A 249 3.30 -9.71 13.70
CA VAL A 249 3.95 -9.20 12.50
C VAL A 249 3.31 -7.93 11.91
N ASN A 250 2.24 -7.41 12.54
CA ASN A 250 1.76 -6.05 12.36
C ASN A 250 1.03 -5.53 13.62
N ASP A 251 0.86 -4.21 13.69
CA ASP A 251 0.21 -3.55 14.83
C ASP A 251 -1.27 -3.93 14.96
N TYR A 252 -1.99 -4.04 13.86
CA TYR A 252 -3.41 -4.38 13.89
C TYR A 252 -3.69 -5.71 14.61
N MET A 253 -2.81 -6.71 14.45
CA MET A 253 -2.87 -7.95 15.21
C MET A 253 -2.34 -7.78 16.65
N ALA A 254 -1.33 -6.91 16.85
CA ALA A 254 -0.77 -6.68 18.18
C ALA A 254 -1.80 -6.03 19.13
N LEU A 255 -2.62 -5.10 18.64
CA LEU A 255 -3.70 -4.50 19.42
C LEU A 255 -4.68 -5.59 19.91
N ALA A 256 -5.07 -6.51 19.04
CA ALA A 256 -5.94 -7.62 19.42
C ALA A 256 -5.29 -8.56 20.44
N ALA A 257 -3.99 -8.84 20.30
CA ALA A 257 -3.25 -9.64 21.27
C ALA A 257 -3.16 -8.97 22.65
N ILE A 258 -2.98 -7.64 22.71
CA ILE A 258 -3.02 -6.85 23.95
C ILE A 258 -4.39 -6.98 24.64
N GLU A 259 -5.48 -6.87 23.88
CA GLU A 259 -6.83 -7.00 24.43
C GLU A 259 -7.07 -8.39 25.03
N VAL A 260 -6.67 -9.46 24.32
CA VAL A 260 -6.77 -10.83 24.82
C VAL A 260 -5.94 -11.00 26.10
N ALA A 261 -4.68 -10.59 26.08
CA ALA A 261 -3.79 -10.72 27.24
C ALA A 261 -4.34 -9.99 28.46
N ARG A 262 -4.86 -8.78 28.28
CA ARG A 262 -5.38 -7.92 29.36
C ARG A 262 -6.72 -8.39 29.90
N TYR A 263 -7.68 -8.63 29.03
CA TYR A 263 -9.08 -8.83 29.44
C TYR A 263 -9.49 -10.30 29.62
N GLU A 264 -8.83 -11.22 28.90
CA GLU A 264 -9.14 -12.65 29.03
C GLU A 264 -8.17 -13.37 29.98
N PHE A 265 -6.91 -12.97 30.01
CA PHE A 265 -5.88 -13.59 30.85
C PHE A 265 -5.47 -12.77 32.06
N GLY A 266 -5.97 -11.53 32.19
CA GLY A 266 -5.68 -10.63 33.35
C GLY A 266 -4.22 -10.23 33.46
N LEU A 267 -3.45 -10.22 32.36
CA LEU A 267 -2.02 -9.97 32.37
C LEU A 267 -1.69 -8.48 32.29
N GLU A 268 -0.70 -8.06 33.06
CA GLU A 268 -0.12 -6.71 33.01
C GLU A 268 0.84 -6.61 31.80
N ILE A 269 0.41 -5.81 30.80
CA ILE A 269 1.17 -5.61 29.57
C ILE A 269 2.47 -4.86 29.85
N GLY A 270 3.57 -5.34 29.29
CA GLY A 270 4.92 -4.85 29.54
C GLY A 270 5.60 -5.58 30.70
N ARG A 271 4.90 -5.82 31.79
CA ARG A 271 5.47 -6.45 32.99
C ARG A 271 5.42 -7.98 32.96
N GLU A 272 4.23 -8.56 32.78
CA GLU A 272 4.02 -10.01 32.76
C GLU A 272 4.12 -10.59 31.36
N ILE A 273 3.71 -9.83 30.36
CA ILE A 273 3.75 -10.18 28.94
C ILE A 273 4.15 -8.98 28.10
N GLY A 274 5.22 -9.09 27.34
CA GLY A 274 5.60 -8.10 26.33
C GLY A 274 4.85 -8.33 25.03
N ILE A 275 4.33 -7.26 24.40
CA ILE A 275 3.71 -7.35 23.08
C ILE A 275 4.31 -6.28 22.19
N ALA A 276 4.85 -6.70 21.05
CA ALA A 276 5.42 -5.83 20.03
C ALA A 276 4.69 -6.00 18.70
N GLY A 277 4.60 -4.91 17.93
CA GLY A 277 3.99 -4.87 16.62
C GLY A 277 4.95 -4.41 15.53
N PHE A 278 4.39 -3.99 14.40
CA PHE A 278 5.09 -3.47 13.23
C PHE A 278 4.11 -2.59 12.43
N ASP A 279 4.51 -1.48 11.89
CA ASP A 279 3.84 -0.50 11.03
C ASP A 279 3.70 0.90 11.68
N ASP A 280 3.61 1.00 13.02
CA ASP A 280 3.39 2.23 13.79
C ASP A 280 2.11 2.98 13.36
N ILE A 281 1.00 2.26 13.36
CA ILE A 281 -0.32 2.87 13.15
C ILE A 281 -0.65 3.86 14.29
N ASP A 282 -1.55 4.81 14.05
CA ASP A 282 -1.87 5.86 15.02
C ASP A 282 -2.31 5.29 16.39
N GLU A 283 -3.10 4.22 16.36
CA GLU A 283 -3.58 3.50 17.55
C GLU A 283 -2.45 2.92 18.40
N ALA A 284 -1.29 2.61 17.81
CA ALA A 284 -0.14 2.10 18.54
C ALA A 284 0.36 3.08 19.61
N SER A 285 0.15 4.37 19.41
CA SER A 285 0.53 5.44 20.35
C SER A 285 -0.50 5.74 21.43
N TRP A 286 -1.73 5.21 21.31
CA TRP A 286 -2.80 5.54 22.24
C TRP A 286 -2.49 5.03 23.65
N PRO A 287 -2.88 5.77 24.71
CA PRO A 287 -2.62 5.38 26.09
C PRO A 287 -3.15 3.99 26.48
N SER A 288 -4.18 3.51 25.77
CA SER A 288 -4.72 2.17 25.97
C SER A 288 -3.78 1.06 25.51
N PHE A 289 -2.86 1.35 24.61
CA PHE A 289 -1.99 0.34 24.00
C PHE A 289 -0.51 0.63 24.27
N GLU A 290 -0.03 1.84 24.02
CA GLU A 290 1.38 2.21 24.11
C GLU A 290 2.29 1.13 23.52
N LEU A 291 1.94 0.71 22.28
CA LEU A 291 2.52 -0.45 21.62
C LEU A 291 3.93 -0.14 21.10
N THR A 292 4.89 -0.94 21.54
CA THR A 292 6.23 -0.99 20.93
C THR A 292 6.11 -1.56 19.53
N THR A 293 6.65 -0.84 18.55
CA THR A 293 6.50 -1.21 17.14
C THR A 293 7.72 -0.77 16.32
N TYR A 294 7.93 -1.42 15.17
CA TYR A 294 8.89 -0.95 14.18
C TYR A 294 8.19 -0.07 13.16
N SER A 295 8.71 1.13 12.95
CA SER A 295 8.11 2.17 12.14
C SER A 295 8.99 2.52 10.96
N VAL A 296 8.40 2.54 9.77
CA VAL A 296 8.99 3.16 8.58
C VAL A 296 8.22 4.44 8.27
N SER A 297 8.92 5.49 7.87
CA SER A 297 8.27 6.74 7.49
C SER A 297 7.30 6.53 6.34
N MET A 298 5.99 6.72 6.60
CA MET A 298 4.96 6.65 5.55
C MET A 298 5.26 7.63 4.41
N GLU A 299 5.77 8.83 4.73
CA GLU A 299 6.18 9.82 3.74
C GLU A 299 7.26 9.26 2.82
N SER A 300 8.30 8.62 3.37
CA SER A 300 9.39 8.02 2.58
C SER A 300 8.89 6.90 1.66
N ILE A 301 7.95 6.07 2.14
CA ILE A 301 7.34 5.02 1.33
C ILE A 301 6.55 5.65 0.17
N ILE A 302 5.70 6.63 0.47
CA ILE A 302 4.85 7.28 -0.52
C ILE A 302 5.67 8.08 -1.53
N ASP A 303 6.76 8.72 -1.12
CA ASP A 303 7.67 9.40 -2.03
C ASP A 303 8.35 8.41 -2.99
N GLY A 304 8.79 7.26 -2.52
CA GLY A 304 9.33 6.19 -3.36
C GLY A 304 8.30 5.67 -4.38
N VAL A 305 7.07 5.42 -3.93
CA VAL A 305 5.95 4.99 -4.79
C VAL A 305 5.61 6.07 -5.82
N ALA A 306 5.45 7.32 -5.39
CA ALA A 306 5.11 8.43 -6.26
C ALA A 306 6.23 8.72 -7.29
N ALA A 307 7.48 8.68 -6.87
CA ALA A 307 8.62 8.83 -7.77
C ALA A 307 8.60 7.80 -8.90
N PHE A 308 8.25 6.54 -8.60
CA PHE A 308 8.07 5.51 -9.61
C PHE A 308 6.89 5.84 -10.53
N LEU A 309 5.69 6.04 -9.97
CA LEU A 309 4.45 6.20 -10.73
C LEU A 309 4.43 7.46 -11.61
N LEU A 310 5.14 8.52 -11.21
CA LEU A 310 5.25 9.76 -11.98
C LEU A 310 6.31 9.69 -13.09
N ASN A 311 7.30 8.81 -13.00
CA ASN A 311 8.43 8.72 -13.92
C ASN A 311 8.47 7.42 -14.73
N THR A 312 7.33 6.76 -14.95
CA THR A 312 7.22 5.47 -15.65
C THR A 312 7.92 5.40 -17.00
N ALA A 313 7.94 6.53 -17.76
CA ALA A 313 8.61 6.59 -19.07
C ALA A 313 10.15 6.50 -19.02
N ARG A 314 10.77 6.72 -17.87
CA ARG A 314 12.24 6.70 -17.70
C ARG A 314 12.75 5.37 -17.15
N GLN A 315 11.87 4.46 -16.75
CA GLN A 315 12.25 3.22 -16.10
C GLN A 315 12.37 2.10 -17.11
N LYS A 316 13.59 1.89 -17.58
CA LYS A 316 13.93 0.75 -18.45
C LYS A 316 14.21 -0.54 -17.68
N ASN A 317 14.53 -0.44 -16.39
CA ASN A 317 14.88 -1.57 -15.54
C ASN A 317 14.02 -1.58 -14.27
N PRO A 318 13.74 -2.75 -13.68
CA PRO A 318 13.09 -2.86 -12.38
C PRO A 318 13.81 -2.09 -11.29
N LEU A 319 13.08 -1.39 -10.46
CA LEU A 319 13.59 -0.67 -9.29
C LEU A 319 13.07 -1.35 -8.01
N HIS A 320 14.00 -1.73 -7.13
CA HIS A 320 13.66 -2.29 -5.82
C HIS A 320 14.19 -1.37 -4.73
N THR A 321 13.29 -0.59 -4.17
CA THR A 321 13.61 0.33 -3.06
C THR A 321 13.26 -0.35 -1.74
N VAL A 322 14.24 -0.43 -0.85
CA VAL A 322 14.06 -0.89 0.52
C VAL A 322 14.28 0.30 1.44
N ILE A 323 13.33 0.55 2.35
CA ILE A 323 13.34 1.69 3.25
C ILE A 323 13.55 1.19 4.67
N ASP A 324 14.62 1.66 5.31
CA ASP A 324 14.89 1.37 6.71
C ASP A 324 13.95 2.15 7.62
N GLY A 325 13.60 1.51 8.73
CA GLY A 325 12.79 2.09 9.77
C GLY A 325 13.52 2.15 11.11
N VAL A 326 12.79 2.57 12.11
CA VAL A 326 13.26 2.66 13.48
C VAL A 326 12.32 1.93 14.43
N LEU A 327 12.88 1.28 15.45
CA LEU A 327 12.08 0.75 16.55
C LEU A 327 11.59 1.93 17.40
N LYS A 328 10.33 1.90 17.78
CA LYS A 328 9.69 2.84 18.73
C LYS A 328 9.32 2.08 20.01
N PRO A 329 10.21 2.02 20.99
CA PRO A 329 9.89 1.40 22.27
C PRO A 329 8.78 2.17 22.99
N ARG A 330 7.79 1.44 23.50
CA ARG A 330 6.71 1.97 24.31
C ARG A 330 6.42 1.02 25.48
N ARG A 331 5.43 1.35 26.29
CA ARG A 331 5.13 0.64 27.54
C ARG A 331 4.79 -0.85 27.35
N SER A 332 4.27 -1.26 26.19
CA SER A 332 3.86 -2.65 25.94
C SER A 332 5.01 -3.68 26.04
N THR A 333 6.27 -3.23 26.07
CA THR A 333 7.44 -4.08 26.27
C THR A 333 8.40 -3.61 27.34
N GLN A 334 8.01 -2.64 28.17
CA GLN A 334 8.83 -2.17 29.30
C GLN A 334 8.59 -3.07 30.52
N ARG A 335 9.55 -3.96 30.81
CA ARG A 335 9.44 -4.96 31.88
C ARG A 335 9.79 -4.41 33.28
N LYS A 336 10.26 -3.17 33.36
CA LYS A 336 10.70 -2.56 34.63
C LYS A 336 9.57 -1.95 35.42
#